data_c2576cf7f88b4b075823349ed760ebee
#
_entry.id   c2576cf7f88b4b075823349ed760ebee
#
_cell.length_a   1.000
_cell.length_b   1.000
_cell.length_c   1.000
_cell.angle_alpha   90.00
_cell.angle_beta   90.00
_cell.angle_gamma   90.00
#
_symmetry.space_group_name_H-M   'P 1'
#
loop_
_entity.id
_entity.type
_entity.pdbx_description
1 polymer ?
#
loop_
_entity_poly.entity_id
_entity_poly.type
_entity_poly.pdbx_seq_one_letter_code
_entity_poly.pdbx_strand_id
1 'polypeptide(L)'
;MKKKKVNGRLALNLCGFTLIEVLVSLLIATILIGSAMALMSVSMRNLSHADKLRNSSPILDAAAQEIIRDPRKALTSPIVLKDFPGEPSVAVDAQPVEDPTISAKLYRVTLHYGGETLAFSIIISEKSQTP
;
A
#
# COMPACT_ATOMS: atom_id res chain seq x y z
N MET A 1 79.39 33.56 -6.87
CA MET A 1 78.17 32.80 -6.88
C MET A 1 77.24 33.22 -5.73
N LYS A 2 76.17 33.98 -6.06
CA LYS A 2 75.18 34.45 -5.06
C LYS A 2 74.02 33.47 -5.04
N LYS A 3 73.85 32.76 -3.92
CA LYS A 3 72.69 31.90 -3.67
C LYS A 3 71.46 32.74 -3.30
N LYS A 4 70.43 32.75 -4.14
CA LYS A 4 69.17 33.45 -3.92
C LYS A 4 68.28 32.55 -3.05
N LYS A 5 68.09 32.96 -1.81
CA LYS A 5 67.23 32.28 -0.82
C LYS A 5 65.79 32.65 -1.14
N VAL A 6 65.03 31.72 -1.71
CA VAL A 6 63.60 31.89 -1.97
C VAL A 6 62.87 31.50 -0.67
N ASN A 7 62.47 32.51 0.10
CA ASN A 7 61.58 32.32 1.23
C ASN A 7 60.12 32.28 0.72
N GLY A 8 59.68 31.12 0.32
CA GLY A 8 58.26 30.85 0.09
C GLY A 8 57.51 30.80 1.43
N ARG A 9 57.05 31.93 1.94
CA ARG A 9 56.03 31.90 3.01
C ARG A 9 54.70 31.55 2.34
N LEU A 10 54.30 30.29 2.46
CA LEU A 10 52.91 29.87 2.30
C LEU A 10 52.11 30.57 3.41
N ALA A 11 51.52 31.71 3.07
CA ALA A 11 50.49 32.34 3.87
C ALA A 11 49.26 31.44 3.78
N LEU A 12 49.11 30.52 4.74
CA LEU A 12 47.84 29.85 5.01
C LEU A 12 46.90 30.96 5.47
N ASN A 13 46.07 31.46 4.54
CA ASN A 13 44.93 32.29 4.86
C ASN A 13 43.97 31.42 5.68
N LEU A 14 44.15 31.43 7.00
CA LEU A 14 43.18 30.96 7.97
C LEU A 14 42.02 31.96 7.94
N CYS A 15 41.15 31.84 6.92
CA CYS A 15 39.86 32.51 6.96
C CYS A 15 39.06 31.89 8.09
N GLY A 16 39.03 32.56 9.24
CA GLY A 16 38.15 32.20 10.33
C GLY A 16 36.70 32.28 9.85
N PHE A 17 35.91 31.24 10.14
CA PHE A 17 34.48 31.23 9.86
C PHE A 17 33.82 32.44 10.53
N THR A 18 32.99 33.15 9.77
CA THR A 18 32.19 34.25 10.33
C THR A 18 31.03 33.65 11.12
N LEU A 19 30.60 34.32 12.20
CA LEU A 19 29.49 33.89 13.03
C LEU A 19 28.21 33.68 12.19
N ILE A 20 28.02 34.51 11.17
CA ILE A 20 26.87 34.41 10.25
C ILE A 20 26.94 33.14 9.40
N GLU A 21 28.11 32.71 8.97
CA GLU A 21 28.29 31.49 8.16
C GLU A 21 27.98 30.24 8.98
N VAL A 22 28.34 30.22 10.27
CA VAL A 22 27.98 29.15 11.18
C VAL A 22 26.47 29.08 11.40
N LEU A 23 25.81 30.23 11.58
CA LEU A 23 24.37 30.31 11.75
C LEU A 23 23.62 29.85 10.49
N VAL A 24 24.04 30.27 9.32
CA VAL A 24 23.44 29.87 8.04
C VAL A 24 23.63 28.37 7.81
N SER A 25 24.82 27.84 8.08
CA SER A 25 25.10 26.41 7.95
C SER A 25 24.25 25.58 8.88
N LEU A 26 24.04 26.02 10.13
CA LEU A 26 23.20 25.36 11.11
C LEU A 26 21.72 25.37 10.65
N LEU A 27 21.25 26.49 10.10
CA LEU A 27 19.89 26.61 9.59
C LEU A 27 19.66 25.64 8.42
N ILE A 28 20.58 25.57 7.46
CA ILE A 28 20.51 24.64 6.33
C ILE A 28 20.53 23.20 6.83
N ALA A 29 21.41 22.86 7.77
CA ALA A 29 21.51 21.52 8.34
C ALA A 29 20.20 21.10 9.01
N THR A 30 19.56 21.96 9.78
CA THR A 30 18.28 21.66 10.44
C THR A 30 17.14 21.41 9.46
N ILE A 31 17.07 22.18 8.35
CA ILE A 31 16.08 22.00 7.30
C ILE A 31 16.30 20.65 6.60
N LEU A 32 17.55 20.30 6.27
CA LEU A 32 17.88 19.02 5.63
C LEU A 32 17.53 17.82 6.51
N ILE A 33 17.87 17.87 7.78
CA ILE A 33 17.55 16.80 8.74
C ILE A 33 16.03 16.67 8.90
N GLY A 34 15.31 17.78 9.04
CA GLY A 34 13.86 17.79 9.16
C GLY A 34 13.15 17.17 7.93
N SER A 35 13.62 17.52 6.74
CA SER A 35 13.08 16.96 5.50
C SER A 35 13.37 15.46 5.34
N ALA A 36 14.56 15.01 5.72
CA ALA A 36 14.92 13.60 5.69
C ALA A 36 14.06 12.76 6.67
N MET A 37 13.80 13.27 7.87
CA MET A 37 12.93 12.61 8.84
C MET A 37 11.47 12.54 8.36
N ALA A 38 10.97 13.59 7.71
CA ALA A 38 9.63 13.59 7.12
C ALA A 38 9.48 12.53 6.03
N LEU A 39 10.44 12.41 5.13
CA LEU A 39 10.47 11.38 4.09
C LEU A 39 10.50 9.97 4.67
N MET A 40 11.30 9.75 5.73
CA MET A 40 11.40 8.45 6.37
C MET A 40 10.08 8.05 7.05
N SER A 41 9.37 9.00 7.66
CA SER A 41 8.04 8.77 8.24
C SER A 41 7.00 8.38 7.21
N VAL A 42 6.97 9.04 6.05
CA VAL A 42 6.07 8.71 4.93
C VAL A 42 6.40 7.33 4.36
N SER A 43 7.68 7.01 4.20
CA SER A 43 8.14 5.71 3.71
C SER A 43 7.71 4.56 4.61
N MET A 44 7.83 4.72 5.92
CA MET A 44 7.39 3.70 6.89
C MET A 44 5.86 3.47 6.84
N ARG A 45 5.07 4.53 6.67
CA ARG A 45 3.61 4.40 6.52
C ARG A 45 3.25 3.64 5.25
N ASN A 46 3.93 3.93 4.14
CA ASN A 46 3.70 3.24 2.88
C ASN A 46 4.07 1.75 2.95
N LEU A 47 5.17 1.41 3.64
CA LEU A 47 5.57 0.02 3.88
C LEU A 47 4.52 -0.74 4.68
N SER A 48 4.00 -0.17 5.77
CA SER A 48 2.96 -0.83 6.58
C SER A 48 1.66 -1.04 5.82
N HIS A 49 1.33 -0.13 4.90
CA HIS A 49 0.16 -0.28 4.03
C HIS A 49 0.38 -1.37 2.97
N ALA A 50 1.57 -1.41 2.37
CA ALA A 50 1.95 -2.43 1.40
C ALA A 50 1.95 -3.85 2.01
N ASP A 51 2.39 -3.99 3.26
CA ASP A 51 2.37 -5.27 3.96
C ASP A 51 0.94 -5.78 4.23
N LYS A 52 0.02 -4.87 4.57
CA LYS A 52 -1.40 -5.22 4.73
C LYS A 52 -2.00 -5.71 3.42
N LEU A 53 -1.79 -4.98 2.32
CA LEU A 53 -2.25 -5.38 0.99
C LEU A 53 -1.67 -6.72 0.56
N ARG A 54 -0.40 -6.96 0.83
CA ARG A 54 0.27 -8.22 0.49
C ARG A 54 -0.35 -9.42 1.19
N ASN A 55 -0.82 -9.26 2.42
CA ASN A 55 -1.40 -10.34 3.21
C ASN A 55 -2.89 -10.55 2.94
N SER A 56 -3.65 -9.48 2.65
CA SER A 56 -5.10 -9.56 2.43
C SER A 56 -5.47 -9.85 0.98
N SER A 57 -4.68 -9.37 0.02
CA SER A 57 -4.98 -9.54 -1.42
C SER A 57 -5.13 -11.00 -1.85
N PRO A 58 -4.21 -11.92 -1.53
CA PRO A 58 -4.36 -13.32 -1.95
C PRO A 58 -5.57 -14.01 -1.32
N ILE A 59 -5.98 -13.61 -0.12
CA ILE A 59 -7.16 -14.16 0.56
C ILE A 59 -8.43 -13.68 -0.12
N LEU A 60 -8.52 -12.38 -0.44
CA LEU A 60 -9.64 -11.81 -1.18
C LEU A 60 -9.77 -12.39 -2.58
N ASP A 61 -8.62 -12.59 -3.26
CA ASP A 61 -8.57 -13.18 -4.60
C ASP A 61 -9.06 -14.65 -4.58
N ALA A 62 -8.62 -15.42 -3.60
CA ALA A 62 -9.06 -16.80 -3.43
C ALA A 62 -10.57 -16.89 -3.12
N ALA A 63 -11.08 -16.00 -2.26
CA ALA A 63 -12.51 -15.93 -1.96
C ALA A 63 -13.32 -15.53 -3.22
N ALA A 64 -12.82 -14.60 -4.03
CA ALA A 64 -13.45 -14.23 -5.29
C ALA A 64 -13.48 -15.41 -6.28
N GLN A 65 -12.38 -16.14 -6.41
CA GLN A 65 -12.31 -17.34 -7.26
C GLN A 65 -13.29 -18.42 -6.80
N GLU A 66 -13.42 -18.62 -5.50
CA GLU A 66 -14.38 -19.58 -4.92
C GLU A 66 -15.82 -19.19 -5.27
N ILE A 67 -16.16 -17.91 -5.23
CA ILE A 67 -17.49 -17.39 -5.64
C ILE A 67 -17.70 -17.50 -7.13
N ILE A 68 -16.68 -17.20 -7.95
CA ILE A 68 -16.79 -17.35 -9.43
C ILE A 68 -17.03 -18.81 -9.82
N ARG A 69 -16.40 -19.74 -9.08
CA ARG A 69 -16.58 -21.17 -9.29
C ARG A 69 -17.95 -21.68 -8.85
N ASP A 70 -18.48 -21.16 -7.76
CA ASP A 70 -19.82 -21.44 -7.26
C ASP A 70 -20.52 -20.14 -6.84
N PRO A 71 -21.26 -19.49 -7.76
CA PRO A 71 -21.94 -18.23 -7.51
C PRO A 71 -22.92 -18.23 -6.34
N ARG A 72 -23.42 -19.40 -5.95
CA ARG A 72 -24.34 -19.53 -4.80
C ARG A 72 -23.68 -19.23 -3.47
N LYS A 73 -22.36 -19.41 -3.38
CA LYS A 73 -21.58 -19.10 -2.19
C LYS A 73 -21.57 -17.59 -1.88
N ALA A 74 -21.80 -16.74 -2.87
CA ALA A 74 -21.96 -15.30 -2.63
C ALA A 74 -23.14 -14.95 -1.71
N LEU A 75 -24.14 -15.82 -1.64
CA LEU A 75 -25.31 -15.66 -0.76
C LEU A 75 -25.08 -16.22 0.64
N THR A 76 -23.94 -16.87 0.87
CA THR A 76 -23.57 -17.49 2.16
C THR A 76 -22.43 -16.68 2.77
N SER A 77 -22.70 -15.93 3.81
CA SER A 77 -21.68 -15.17 4.53
C SER A 77 -21.52 -15.73 5.95
N PRO A 78 -20.29 -15.89 6.47
CA PRO A 78 -18.99 -15.69 5.84
C PRO A 78 -18.51 -16.91 5.04
N ILE A 79 -17.57 -16.70 4.11
CA ILE A 79 -16.86 -17.77 3.41
C ILE A 79 -15.57 -18.10 4.17
N VAL A 80 -15.38 -19.36 4.53
CA VAL A 80 -14.17 -19.87 5.18
C VAL A 80 -13.29 -20.55 4.13
N LEU A 81 -12.06 -20.07 3.96
CA LEU A 81 -11.09 -20.63 3.02
C LEU A 81 -10.27 -21.73 3.72
N LYS A 82 -10.67 -22.98 3.53
CA LYS A 82 -10.01 -24.16 4.17
C LYS A 82 -8.62 -24.46 3.63
N ASP A 83 -8.32 -24.00 2.42
CA ASP A 83 -7.03 -24.24 1.76
C ASP A 83 -5.93 -23.26 2.21
N PHE A 84 -6.28 -22.29 3.06
CA PHE A 84 -5.33 -21.31 3.59
C PHE A 84 -4.98 -21.59 5.05
N PRO A 85 -3.72 -21.36 5.45
CA PRO A 85 -3.28 -21.50 6.83
C PRO A 85 -4.07 -20.55 7.74
N GLY A 86 -4.67 -21.10 8.80
CA GLY A 86 -5.49 -20.33 9.73
C GLY A 86 -6.96 -20.19 9.32
N GLU A 87 -7.39 -20.83 8.23
CA GLU A 87 -8.77 -20.85 7.74
C GLU A 87 -9.45 -19.46 7.78
N PRO A 88 -8.92 -18.47 7.05
CA PRO A 88 -9.42 -17.11 7.12
C PRO A 88 -10.89 -17.05 6.69
N SER A 89 -11.66 -16.27 7.46
CA SER A 89 -13.07 -16.02 7.21
C SER A 89 -13.23 -14.67 6.52
N VAL A 90 -13.81 -14.68 5.32
CA VAL A 90 -14.08 -13.50 4.50
C VAL A 90 -15.55 -13.15 4.60
N ALA A 91 -15.86 -11.92 5.01
CA ALA A 91 -17.22 -11.43 5.01
C ALA A 91 -17.68 -11.10 3.58
N VAL A 92 -18.87 -11.54 3.21
CA VAL A 92 -19.45 -11.36 1.88
C VAL A 92 -20.74 -10.56 2.02
N ASP A 93 -20.85 -9.47 1.26
CA ASP A 93 -22.06 -8.71 1.09
C ASP A 93 -22.50 -8.81 -0.37
N ALA A 94 -23.65 -9.41 -0.64
CA ALA A 94 -24.20 -9.58 -1.98
C ALA A 94 -25.51 -8.80 -2.11
N GLN A 95 -25.51 -7.78 -2.95
CA GLN A 95 -26.67 -6.94 -3.19
C GLN A 95 -27.21 -7.20 -4.61
N PRO A 96 -28.52 -7.48 -4.77
CA PRO A 96 -29.12 -7.63 -6.08
C PRO A 96 -29.13 -6.27 -6.79
N VAL A 97 -28.71 -6.27 -8.07
CA VAL A 97 -28.81 -5.11 -8.93
C VAL A 97 -30.01 -5.33 -9.86
N GLU A 98 -31.06 -4.55 -9.68
CA GLU A 98 -32.21 -4.58 -10.56
C GLU A 98 -31.88 -3.91 -11.89
N ASP A 99 -31.66 -4.69 -12.91
CA ASP A 99 -31.53 -4.24 -14.30
C ASP A 99 -32.71 -4.81 -15.11
N PRO A 100 -33.65 -3.96 -15.55
CA PRO A 100 -34.85 -4.40 -16.26
C PRO A 100 -34.56 -5.01 -17.63
N THR A 101 -33.33 -4.89 -18.11
CA THR A 101 -32.93 -5.39 -19.45
C THR A 101 -32.40 -6.82 -19.41
N ILE A 102 -32.11 -7.38 -18.24
CA ILE A 102 -31.45 -8.68 -18.10
C ILE A 102 -32.40 -9.68 -17.41
N SER A 103 -32.71 -10.79 -18.09
CA SER A 103 -33.53 -11.88 -17.51
C SER A 103 -32.82 -12.69 -16.41
N ALA A 104 -31.56 -12.39 -16.13
CA ALA A 104 -30.76 -13.02 -15.09
C ALA A 104 -30.56 -12.06 -13.93
N LYS A 105 -30.52 -12.56 -12.70
CA LYS A 105 -30.29 -11.74 -11.53
C LYS A 105 -28.80 -11.40 -11.43
N LEU A 106 -28.49 -10.11 -11.58
CA LEU A 106 -27.14 -9.55 -11.36
C LEU A 106 -26.98 -9.25 -9.88
N TYR A 107 -25.88 -9.69 -9.29
CA TYR A 107 -25.51 -9.36 -7.93
C TYR A 107 -24.18 -8.61 -7.89
N ARG A 108 -24.11 -7.53 -7.10
CA ARG A 108 -22.88 -6.89 -6.72
C ARG A 108 -22.39 -7.54 -5.45
N VAL A 109 -21.22 -8.16 -5.51
CA VAL A 109 -20.59 -8.85 -4.38
C VAL A 109 -19.45 -8.00 -3.87
N THR A 110 -19.43 -7.73 -2.58
CA THR A 110 -18.36 -7.03 -1.89
C THR A 110 -17.76 -7.95 -0.83
N LEU A 111 -16.47 -8.23 -0.95
CA LEU A 111 -15.71 -9.02 0.01
C LEU A 111 -14.96 -8.10 0.96
N HIS A 112 -14.96 -8.44 2.24
CA HIS A 112 -14.25 -7.68 3.27
C HIS A 112 -13.31 -8.61 4.04
N TYR A 113 -12.01 -8.25 4.08
CA TYR A 113 -11.01 -8.95 4.87
C TYR A 113 -9.86 -8.04 5.26
N GLY A 114 -9.48 -8.03 6.55
CA GLY A 114 -8.31 -7.27 7.04
C GLY A 114 -8.39 -5.75 6.88
N GLY A 115 -9.61 -5.20 6.70
CA GLY A 115 -9.82 -3.78 6.41
C GLY A 115 -9.74 -3.42 4.93
N GLU A 116 -9.52 -4.40 4.05
CA GLU A 116 -9.54 -4.25 2.60
C GLU A 116 -10.88 -4.75 2.03
N THR A 117 -11.25 -4.22 0.88
CA THR A 117 -12.49 -4.58 0.19
C THR A 117 -12.24 -4.89 -1.27
N LEU A 118 -12.89 -5.94 -1.78
CA LEU A 118 -12.90 -6.28 -3.20
C LEU A 118 -14.34 -6.36 -3.67
N ALA A 119 -14.72 -5.59 -4.69
CA ALA A 119 -16.05 -5.59 -5.24
C ALA A 119 -16.06 -6.05 -6.70
N PHE A 120 -16.99 -6.93 -7.04
CA PHE A 120 -17.21 -7.40 -8.41
C PHE A 120 -18.69 -7.73 -8.62
N SER A 121 -19.08 -7.97 -9.86
CA SER A 121 -20.46 -8.34 -10.20
C SER A 121 -20.51 -9.76 -10.74
N ILE A 122 -21.52 -10.52 -10.32
CA ILE A 122 -21.76 -11.88 -10.79
C ILE A 122 -23.21 -12.02 -11.25
N ILE A 123 -23.42 -12.93 -12.19
CA ILE A 123 -24.76 -13.31 -12.66
C ILE A 123 -25.08 -14.66 -12.06
N ILE A 124 -26.16 -14.74 -11.30
CA ILE A 124 -26.70 -16.00 -10.80
C ILE A 124 -27.88 -16.42 -11.66
N SER A 125 -27.67 -17.46 -12.44
CA SER A 125 -28.76 -18.06 -13.24
C SER A 125 -29.61 -18.95 -12.34
N GLU A 126 -30.91 -18.70 -12.31
CA GLU A 126 -31.88 -19.56 -11.60
C GLU A 126 -32.11 -20.91 -12.29
N LYS A 127 -31.51 -21.13 -13.48
CA LYS A 127 -31.72 -22.33 -14.29
C LYS A 127 -30.85 -23.50 -13.80
N SER A 128 -31.17 -24.08 -12.65
CA SER A 128 -30.83 -25.46 -12.30
C SER A 128 -31.63 -25.92 -11.10
N GLN A 129 -32.95 -25.82 -11.18
CA GLN A 129 -33.85 -26.65 -10.44
C GLN A 129 -34.66 -27.45 -11.46
N THR A 130 -34.11 -28.54 -11.93
CA THR A 130 -34.91 -29.64 -12.48
C THR A 130 -34.48 -30.88 -11.71
N PRO A 131 -35.45 -31.57 -11.06
CA PRO A 131 -35.21 -32.74 -10.23
C PRO A 131 -34.68 -33.92 -11.05
#